data_f6e4f8670d9569ed50164c150f7a313b
#
_entry.id   f6e4f8670d9569ed50164c150f7a313b
#
_cell.length_a   1.000
_cell.length_b   1.000
_cell.length_c   1.000
_cell.angle_alpha   90.00
_cell.angle_beta   90.00
_cell.angle_gamma   90.00
#
_symmetry.space_group_name_H-M   'P 1'
#
loop_
_entity.id
_entity.type
_entity.pdbx_description
1 polymer ?
#
loop_
_entity_poly.entity_id
_entity_poly.type
_entity_poly.pdbx_seq_one_letter_code
_entity_poly.pdbx_strand_id
1 'polypeptide(L)'
;KPMQLKLPAGWPAPPSDIFANNKLTEQGFLLGKKLFYDGKLSKDGEVSCASCHQQFAAFATFDHDLSHGVNNTLSTRNAPGLFNLAWKPYMHWDGGINHIEVQPLSPLTAPNEMGETLENVINKLKADTSYKRMFKAAFGDATINSQRMLKAIAQFTGTLISANSKYDKVKRGEETFTPFEEKGYMVFKSKCAGCHPEPFFTDFSFRNNGLSLNRFNDIGRQKITRKSSDSLKFMVPSLRNAQRTFPYMHDGRIYSIPQVIEHYRSGIVT
;
A
#
# COMPACT_ATOMS: atom_id res chain seq x y z
N LYS A 1 -3.11 -6.78 24.88
CA LYS A 1 -1.89 -6.17 25.42
C LYS A 1 -1.51 -4.98 24.54
N PRO A 2 -1.13 -3.80 25.12
CA PRO A 2 -0.72 -2.64 24.31
C PRO A 2 0.51 -2.96 23.46
N MET A 3 0.54 -2.38 22.25
CA MET A 3 1.69 -2.37 21.36
C MET A 3 2.07 -0.92 21.03
N GLN A 4 3.30 -0.73 20.58
CA GLN A 4 3.77 0.56 20.06
C GLN A 4 4.32 0.37 18.66
N LEU A 5 4.13 1.35 17.80
CA LEU A 5 4.77 1.40 16.49
C LEU A 5 6.29 1.57 16.72
N LYS A 6 7.07 0.59 16.29
CA LYS A 6 8.54 0.68 16.38
C LYS A 6 9.05 1.55 15.25
N LEU A 7 9.47 2.76 15.57
CA LEU A 7 10.08 3.67 14.60
C LEU A 7 11.51 3.23 14.27
N PRO A 8 11.89 3.16 13.00
CA PRO A 8 13.27 2.87 12.62
C PRO A 8 14.23 3.98 13.09
N ALA A 9 15.42 3.59 13.49
CA ALA A 9 16.44 4.54 13.93
C ALA A 9 16.76 5.56 12.81
N GLY A 10 16.81 6.84 13.16
CA GLY A 10 17.10 7.93 12.23
C GLY A 10 15.95 8.33 11.29
N TRP A 11 14.77 7.72 11.44
CA TRP A 11 13.62 8.13 10.66
C TRP A 11 12.82 9.24 11.37
N PRO A 12 12.23 10.19 10.63
CA PRO A 12 11.33 11.17 11.23
C PRO A 12 10.10 10.49 11.82
N ALA A 13 9.50 11.09 12.84
CA ALA A 13 8.20 10.65 13.33
C ALA A 13 7.15 10.72 12.19
N PRO A 14 6.13 9.83 12.19
CA PRO A 14 4.99 9.98 11.29
C PRO A 14 4.36 11.38 11.42
N PRO A 15 3.88 11.98 10.32
CA PRO A 15 3.30 13.33 10.35
C PRO A 15 2.03 13.44 11.20
N SER A 16 1.39 12.28 11.47
CA SER A 16 0.26 12.16 12.38
C SER A 16 0.29 10.81 13.09
N ASP A 17 -0.26 10.73 14.29
CA ASP A 17 -0.47 9.44 14.96
C ASP A 17 -1.70 8.74 14.35
N ILE A 18 -1.45 7.86 13.39
CA ILE A 18 -2.51 7.06 12.74
C ILE A 18 -3.26 6.15 13.72
N PHE A 19 -2.73 5.94 14.93
CA PHE A 19 -3.33 5.14 15.99
C PHE A 19 -3.92 5.97 17.14
N ALA A 20 -3.98 7.31 17.04
CA ALA A 20 -4.49 8.19 18.09
C ALA A 20 -5.88 7.76 18.59
N ASN A 21 -6.80 7.46 17.67
CA ASN A 21 -8.18 7.02 17.93
C ASN A 21 -8.39 5.51 17.76
N ASN A 22 -7.30 4.75 17.61
CA ASN A 22 -7.30 3.32 17.34
C ASN A 22 -6.08 2.67 18.03
N LYS A 23 -6.04 2.70 19.36
CA LYS A 23 -4.88 2.27 20.14
C LYS A 23 -4.40 0.90 19.71
N LEU A 24 -3.13 0.84 19.31
CA LEU A 24 -2.50 -0.38 18.81
C LEU A 24 -2.39 -1.43 19.91
N THR A 25 -2.88 -2.63 19.62
CA THR A 25 -2.85 -3.76 20.56
C THR A 25 -2.46 -5.05 19.83
N GLU A 26 -1.87 -6.01 20.57
CA GLU A 26 -1.57 -7.34 20.00
C GLU A 26 -2.84 -8.01 19.46
N GLN A 27 -3.95 -7.91 20.17
CA GLN A 27 -5.23 -8.51 19.77
C GLN A 27 -5.83 -7.82 18.55
N GLY A 28 -5.75 -6.49 18.47
CA GLY A 28 -6.18 -5.73 17.30
C GLY A 28 -5.33 -6.02 16.07
N PHE A 29 -4.02 -6.11 16.23
CA PHE A 29 -3.10 -6.54 15.18
C PHE A 29 -3.41 -7.96 14.69
N LEU A 30 -3.61 -8.93 15.59
CA LEU A 30 -3.92 -10.31 15.22
C LEU A 30 -5.28 -10.43 14.51
N LEU A 31 -6.28 -9.69 14.98
CA LEU A 31 -7.58 -9.62 14.31
C LEU A 31 -7.42 -9.01 12.90
N GLY A 32 -6.71 -7.90 12.78
CA GLY A 32 -6.44 -7.24 11.50
C GLY A 32 -5.71 -8.15 10.52
N LYS A 33 -4.68 -8.86 11.01
CA LYS A 33 -3.97 -9.87 10.22
C LYS A 33 -4.90 -10.98 9.75
N LYS A 34 -5.75 -11.54 10.62
CA LYS A 34 -6.72 -12.56 10.22
C LYS A 34 -7.67 -12.04 9.15
N LEU A 35 -8.25 -10.86 9.33
CA LEU A 35 -9.13 -10.22 8.36
C LEU A 35 -8.43 -10.00 7.00
N PHE A 36 -7.18 -9.57 7.02
CA PHE A 36 -6.40 -9.32 5.80
C PHE A 36 -6.18 -10.58 4.94
N TYR A 37 -6.08 -11.75 5.56
CA TYR A 37 -5.87 -13.03 4.88
C TYR A 37 -7.16 -13.84 4.67
N ASP A 38 -8.33 -13.33 5.07
CA ASP A 38 -9.59 -14.08 5.02
C ASP A 38 -10.39 -13.73 3.75
N GLY A 39 -10.59 -14.71 2.88
CA GLY A 39 -11.42 -14.58 1.68
C GLY A 39 -12.90 -14.31 1.97
N LYS A 40 -13.39 -14.65 3.18
CA LYS A 40 -14.79 -14.38 3.59
C LYS A 40 -15.23 -12.92 3.38
N LEU A 41 -14.26 -11.99 3.32
CA LEU A 41 -14.55 -10.57 3.12
C LEU A 41 -14.97 -10.25 1.68
N SER A 42 -14.76 -11.16 0.71
CA SER A 42 -15.21 -11.00 -0.67
C SER A 42 -16.59 -11.62 -0.91
N LYS A 43 -17.18 -11.27 -2.03
CA LYS A 43 -18.51 -11.74 -2.44
C LYS A 43 -18.55 -13.26 -2.65
N ASP A 44 -17.53 -13.83 -3.28
CA ASP A 44 -17.39 -15.26 -3.54
C ASP A 44 -16.75 -16.05 -2.38
N GLY A 45 -16.16 -15.35 -1.40
CA GLY A 45 -15.45 -15.97 -0.28
C GLY A 45 -14.01 -16.40 -0.59
N GLU A 46 -13.48 -16.07 -1.76
CA GLU A 46 -12.16 -16.54 -2.24
C GLU A 46 -11.09 -15.44 -2.25
N VAL A 47 -11.49 -14.19 -2.53
CA VAL A 47 -10.56 -13.06 -2.66
C VAL A 47 -10.32 -12.41 -1.30
N SER A 48 -9.07 -12.41 -0.84
CA SER A 48 -8.62 -11.69 0.36
C SER A 48 -7.77 -10.46 -0.02
N CYS A 49 -7.47 -9.59 0.95
CA CYS A 49 -6.48 -8.52 0.72
C CYS A 49 -5.13 -9.10 0.30
N ALA A 50 -4.74 -10.24 0.89
CA ALA A 50 -3.49 -10.93 0.58
C ALA A 50 -3.46 -11.53 -0.85
N SER A 51 -4.59 -11.70 -1.53
CA SER A 51 -4.63 -12.16 -2.91
C SER A 51 -3.98 -11.14 -3.86
N CYS A 52 -4.18 -9.84 -3.58
CA CYS A 52 -3.61 -8.73 -4.35
C CYS A 52 -2.35 -8.14 -3.70
N HIS A 53 -2.24 -8.23 -2.37
CA HIS A 53 -1.13 -7.68 -1.58
C HIS A 53 -0.31 -8.81 -0.95
N GLN A 54 0.56 -9.42 -1.75
CA GLN A 54 1.30 -10.63 -1.40
C GLN A 54 2.53 -10.32 -0.55
N GLN A 55 2.66 -10.98 0.60
CA GLN A 55 3.72 -10.69 1.58
C GLN A 55 5.14 -10.78 1.00
N PHE A 56 5.43 -11.78 0.18
CA PHE A 56 6.75 -11.97 -0.43
C PHE A 56 7.10 -10.89 -1.45
N ALA A 57 6.09 -10.21 -2.02
CA ALA A 57 6.22 -9.06 -2.91
C ALA A 57 6.10 -7.72 -2.16
N ALA A 58 6.49 -7.68 -0.88
CA ALA A 58 6.33 -6.51 -0.02
C ALA A 58 4.87 -5.99 0.04
N PHE A 59 3.91 -6.91 0.06
CA PHE A 59 2.47 -6.64 0.05
C PHE A 59 2.00 -5.85 -1.19
N ALA A 60 2.65 -6.06 -2.33
CA ALA A 60 2.21 -5.61 -3.66
C ALA A 60 1.68 -6.80 -4.47
N THR A 61 1.08 -6.53 -5.63
CA THR A 61 0.85 -7.55 -6.65
C THR A 61 2.20 -8.06 -7.20
N PHE A 62 2.29 -9.35 -7.46
CA PHE A 62 3.46 -9.99 -8.03
C PHE A 62 3.14 -10.60 -9.40
N ASP A 63 4.04 -10.39 -10.37
CA ASP A 63 4.03 -11.02 -11.71
C ASP A 63 2.81 -10.72 -12.61
N HIS A 64 1.88 -9.89 -12.17
CA HIS A 64 0.73 -9.47 -12.97
C HIS A 64 0.64 -7.95 -12.99
N ASP A 65 0.33 -7.37 -14.15
CA ASP A 65 0.08 -5.93 -14.28
C ASP A 65 -1.11 -5.50 -13.40
N LEU A 66 -2.16 -6.30 -13.39
CA LEU A 66 -3.39 -6.07 -12.63
C LEU A 66 -3.78 -7.30 -11.81
N SER A 67 -4.29 -7.06 -10.62
CA SER A 67 -4.77 -8.12 -9.74
C SER A 67 -6.13 -8.68 -10.20
N HIS A 68 -6.37 -9.95 -9.87
CA HIS A 68 -7.64 -10.62 -10.10
C HIS A 68 -8.57 -10.45 -8.88
N GLY A 69 -9.77 -9.96 -9.13
CA GLY A 69 -10.86 -9.86 -8.16
C GLY A 69 -11.87 -10.99 -8.29
N VAL A 70 -13.03 -10.82 -7.67
CA VAL A 70 -14.15 -11.77 -7.73
C VAL A 70 -14.53 -12.08 -9.18
N ASN A 71 -14.93 -13.33 -9.44
CA ASN A 71 -15.24 -13.81 -10.79
C ASN A 71 -14.09 -13.59 -11.80
N ASN A 72 -12.84 -13.59 -11.33
CA ASN A 72 -11.66 -13.36 -12.16
C ASN A 72 -11.64 -12.02 -12.92
N THR A 73 -12.35 -11.02 -12.42
CA THR A 73 -12.32 -9.66 -12.97
C THR A 73 -10.96 -9.00 -12.69
N LEU A 74 -10.52 -8.09 -13.54
CA LEU A 74 -9.26 -7.40 -13.35
C LEU A 74 -9.45 -6.05 -12.64
N SER A 75 -8.54 -5.73 -11.72
CA SER A 75 -8.40 -4.37 -11.19
C SER A 75 -8.03 -3.40 -12.32
N THR A 76 -8.16 -2.11 -12.07
CA THR A 76 -7.82 -1.08 -13.08
C THR A 76 -6.45 -0.47 -12.88
N ARG A 77 -5.81 -0.77 -11.74
CA ARG A 77 -4.47 -0.30 -11.37
C ARG A 77 -3.68 -1.42 -10.72
N ASN A 78 -2.38 -1.35 -10.83
CA ASN A 78 -1.46 -2.23 -10.11
C ASN A 78 -1.59 -2.02 -8.59
N ALA A 79 -1.64 -3.10 -7.82
CA ALA A 79 -1.74 -3.01 -6.35
C ALA A 79 -0.39 -2.63 -5.75
N PRO A 80 -0.28 -1.44 -5.14
CA PRO A 80 0.98 -0.95 -4.58
C PRO A 80 1.36 -1.68 -3.30
N GLY A 81 2.65 -1.69 -2.96
CA GLY A 81 3.13 -2.26 -1.70
C GLY A 81 2.53 -1.59 -0.47
N LEU A 82 2.17 -2.40 0.53
CA LEU A 82 1.62 -1.94 1.81
C LEU A 82 2.73 -1.95 2.88
N PHE A 83 3.63 -1.00 2.81
CA PHE A 83 4.68 -0.79 3.82
C PHE A 83 4.87 0.70 4.08
N ASN A 84 5.30 1.03 5.29
CA ASN A 84 5.56 2.39 5.77
C ASN A 84 4.34 3.33 5.64
N LEU A 85 3.13 2.77 5.76
CA LEU A 85 1.89 3.52 5.57
C LEU A 85 1.67 4.59 6.64
N ALA A 86 2.32 4.46 7.81
CA ALA A 86 2.24 5.47 8.88
C ALA A 86 2.76 6.85 8.46
N TRP A 87 3.64 6.92 7.47
CA TRP A 87 4.18 8.17 6.92
C TRP A 87 3.47 8.66 5.66
N LYS A 88 2.58 7.84 5.10
CA LYS A 88 1.93 8.13 3.83
C LYS A 88 0.69 9.01 4.06
N PRO A 89 0.66 10.25 3.51
CA PRO A 89 -0.42 11.19 3.78
C PRO A 89 -1.72 10.83 3.04
N TYR A 90 -1.61 10.09 1.94
CA TYR A 90 -2.75 9.68 1.11
C TYR A 90 -2.59 8.23 0.69
N MET A 91 -3.70 7.53 0.54
CA MET A 91 -3.75 6.17 0.01
C MET A 91 -4.18 6.21 -1.47
N HIS A 92 -4.02 5.10 -2.17
CA HIS A 92 -4.19 4.95 -3.61
C HIS A 92 -3.17 5.76 -4.44
N TRP A 93 -3.10 5.43 -5.73
CA TRP A 93 -2.22 6.11 -6.68
C TRP A 93 -2.62 7.57 -6.93
N ASP A 94 -3.91 7.89 -6.80
CA ASP A 94 -4.46 9.23 -7.02
C ASP A 94 -4.69 10.04 -5.75
N GLY A 95 -4.43 9.43 -4.58
CA GLY A 95 -4.64 10.08 -3.29
C GLY A 95 -6.11 10.29 -2.94
N GLY A 96 -7.00 9.46 -3.46
CA GLY A 96 -8.45 9.57 -3.23
C GLY A 96 -8.88 9.31 -1.78
N ILE A 97 -8.02 8.71 -0.97
CA ILE A 97 -8.27 8.42 0.45
C ILE A 97 -7.13 8.97 1.29
N ASN A 98 -7.46 9.64 2.38
CA ASN A 98 -6.52 10.31 3.29
C ASN A 98 -6.42 9.67 4.68
N HIS A 99 -7.04 8.52 4.90
CA HIS A 99 -6.99 7.84 6.19
C HIS A 99 -6.89 6.32 6.03
N ILE A 100 -5.92 5.72 6.73
CA ILE A 100 -5.63 4.29 6.62
C ILE A 100 -6.81 3.39 7.04
N GLU A 101 -7.63 3.82 8.00
CA GLU A 101 -8.81 3.05 8.45
C GLU A 101 -9.91 3.01 7.38
N VAL A 102 -9.99 4.02 6.52
CA VAL A 102 -11.02 4.11 5.47
C VAL A 102 -10.58 3.38 4.20
N GLN A 103 -9.28 3.20 4.01
CA GLN A 103 -8.72 2.63 2.79
C GLN A 103 -9.31 1.27 2.41
N PRO A 104 -9.51 0.29 3.33
CA PRO A 104 -10.01 -1.03 2.96
C PRO A 104 -11.45 -1.02 2.42
N LEU A 105 -12.21 0.05 2.65
CA LEU A 105 -13.58 0.18 2.14
C LEU A 105 -13.64 0.15 0.62
N SER A 106 -12.66 0.79 -0.05
CA SER A 106 -12.62 0.85 -1.51
C SER A 106 -12.50 -0.54 -2.16
N PRO A 107 -11.47 -1.36 -1.88
CA PRO A 107 -11.37 -2.70 -2.46
C PRO A 107 -12.49 -3.65 -2.00
N LEU A 108 -12.99 -3.51 -0.76
CA LEU A 108 -14.10 -4.35 -0.27
C LEU A 108 -15.36 -4.18 -1.13
N THR A 109 -15.67 -2.94 -1.56
CA THR A 109 -16.92 -2.63 -2.28
C THR A 109 -16.75 -2.54 -3.79
N ALA A 110 -15.52 -2.48 -4.31
CA ALA A 110 -15.28 -2.43 -5.75
C ALA A 110 -15.71 -3.73 -6.44
N PRO A 111 -16.62 -3.66 -7.42
CA PRO A 111 -17.20 -4.86 -8.06
C PRO A 111 -16.18 -5.70 -8.83
N ASN A 112 -15.07 -5.12 -9.20
CA ASN A 112 -13.95 -5.78 -9.88
C ASN A 112 -12.78 -6.15 -8.96
N GLU A 113 -12.95 -6.00 -7.62
CA GLU A 113 -11.98 -6.42 -6.61
C GLU A 113 -12.65 -7.43 -5.67
N MET A 114 -13.11 -7.05 -4.47
CA MET A 114 -13.77 -7.97 -3.54
C MET A 114 -15.31 -8.02 -3.71
N GLY A 115 -15.92 -7.01 -4.33
CA GLY A 115 -17.30 -6.98 -4.80
C GLY A 115 -18.38 -7.16 -3.74
N GLU A 116 -18.09 -6.92 -2.46
CA GLU A 116 -19.02 -7.21 -1.36
C GLU A 116 -19.60 -5.92 -0.75
N THR A 117 -20.70 -6.04 -0.04
CA THR A 117 -21.27 -4.95 0.75
C THR A 117 -20.77 -5.02 2.19
N LEU A 118 -20.62 -3.86 2.84
CA LEU A 118 -20.24 -3.84 4.26
C LEU A 118 -21.23 -4.61 5.15
N GLU A 119 -22.52 -4.54 4.84
CA GLU A 119 -23.54 -5.25 5.58
C GLU A 119 -23.32 -6.75 5.52
N ASN A 120 -23.12 -7.31 4.32
CA ASN A 120 -22.87 -8.74 4.14
C ASN A 120 -21.57 -9.19 4.80
N VAL A 121 -20.49 -8.42 4.66
CA VAL A 121 -19.23 -8.72 5.37
C VAL A 121 -19.48 -8.82 6.87
N ILE A 122 -20.15 -7.84 7.46
CA ILE A 122 -20.43 -7.84 8.90
C ILE A 122 -21.33 -9.02 9.30
N ASN A 123 -22.30 -9.38 8.49
CA ASN A 123 -23.16 -10.55 8.76
C ASN A 123 -22.37 -11.86 8.70
N LYS A 124 -21.48 -12.04 7.70
CA LYS A 124 -20.55 -13.18 7.62
C LYS A 124 -19.66 -13.28 8.87
N LEU A 125 -19.10 -12.16 9.33
CA LEU A 125 -18.24 -12.13 10.52
C LEU A 125 -19.03 -12.44 11.80
N LYS A 126 -20.27 -11.92 11.94
CA LYS A 126 -21.15 -12.20 13.08
C LYS A 126 -21.56 -13.67 13.17
N ALA A 127 -21.68 -14.35 12.06
CA ALA A 127 -22.01 -15.78 12.00
C ALA A 127 -20.85 -16.68 12.50
N ASP A 128 -19.61 -16.18 12.48
CA ASP A 128 -18.41 -16.92 12.88
C ASP A 128 -18.03 -16.65 14.35
N THR A 129 -18.15 -17.67 15.19
CA THR A 129 -17.85 -17.58 16.62
C THR A 129 -16.38 -17.26 16.90
N SER A 130 -15.47 -17.60 15.98
CA SER A 130 -14.04 -17.27 16.11
C SER A 130 -13.84 -15.76 16.07
N TYR A 131 -14.54 -15.05 15.17
CA TYR A 131 -14.51 -13.61 15.09
C TYR A 131 -15.11 -12.94 16.31
N LYS A 132 -16.23 -13.44 16.85
CA LYS A 132 -16.82 -12.91 18.10
C LYS A 132 -15.79 -12.90 19.23
N ARG A 133 -15.02 -14.00 19.40
CA ARG A 133 -13.93 -14.08 20.40
C ARG A 133 -12.81 -13.07 20.11
N MET A 134 -12.38 -12.95 18.84
CA MET A 134 -11.29 -12.04 18.47
C MET A 134 -11.68 -10.57 18.63
N PHE A 135 -12.92 -10.19 18.24
CA PHE A 135 -13.42 -8.83 18.46
C PHE A 135 -13.53 -8.50 19.94
N LYS A 136 -14.02 -9.45 20.78
CA LYS A 136 -14.04 -9.27 22.23
C LYS A 136 -12.63 -9.05 22.79
N ALA A 137 -11.65 -9.82 22.35
CA ALA A 137 -10.26 -9.68 22.79
C ALA A 137 -9.64 -8.34 22.35
N ALA A 138 -9.96 -7.85 21.15
CA ALA A 138 -9.40 -6.63 20.57
C ALA A 138 -10.06 -5.35 21.10
N PHE A 139 -11.38 -5.37 21.35
CA PHE A 139 -12.17 -4.17 21.64
C PHE A 139 -12.93 -4.22 22.99
N GLY A 140 -12.77 -5.29 23.78
CA GLY A 140 -13.36 -5.43 25.10
C GLY A 140 -14.74 -6.10 25.12
N ASP A 141 -15.49 -6.07 24.01
CA ASP A 141 -16.78 -6.73 23.85
C ASP A 141 -16.92 -7.36 22.46
N ALA A 142 -17.91 -8.26 22.28
CA ALA A 142 -18.11 -9.04 21.06
C ALA A 142 -18.84 -8.29 19.94
N THR A 143 -19.03 -6.97 20.03
CA THR A 143 -19.69 -6.17 18.99
C THR A 143 -18.87 -6.16 17.71
N ILE A 144 -19.45 -6.66 16.61
CA ILE A 144 -18.85 -6.64 15.28
C ILE A 144 -19.58 -5.59 14.44
N ASN A 145 -18.82 -4.59 14.00
CA ASN A 145 -19.28 -3.56 13.08
C ASN A 145 -18.16 -3.16 12.10
N SER A 146 -18.51 -2.42 11.06
CA SER A 146 -17.58 -2.01 10.01
C SER A 146 -16.43 -1.16 10.56
N GLN A 147 -16.70 -0.24 11.48
CA GLN A 147 -15.68 0.62 12.06
C GLN A 147 -14.59 -0.18 12.79
N ARG A 148 -14.97 -1.14 13.64
CA ARG A 148 -14.02 -2.01 14.35
C ARG A 148 -13.25 -2.93 13.40
N MET A 149 -13.91 -3.44 12.37
CA MET A 149 -13.27 -4.25 11.32
C MET A 149 -12.19 -3.43 10.59
N LEU A 150 -12.51 -2.24 10.11
CA LEU A 150 -11.59 -1.36 9.41
C LEU A 150 -10.44 -0.91 10.33
N LYS A 151 -10.72 -0.59 11.60
CA LYS A 151 -9.70 -0.30 12.60
C LYS A 151 -8.72 -1.45 12.82
N ALA A 152 -9.21 -2.68 12.89
CA ALA A 152 -8.34 -3.84 13.06
C ALA A 152 -7.44 -4.05 11.83
N ILE A 153 -7.97 -3.94 10.61
CA ILE A 153 -7.16 -4.03 9.38
C ILE A 153 -6.08 -2.93 9.37
N ALA A 154 -6.42 -1.70 9.78
CA ALA A 154 -5.46 -0.60 9.87
C ALA A 154 -4.37 -0.86 10.94
N GLN A 155 -4.69 -1.53 12.06
CA GLN A 155 -3.67 -1.91 13.04
C GLN A 155 -2.64 -2.89 12.45
N PHE A 156 -3.06 -3.81 11.59
CA PHE A 156 -2.12 -4.69 10.91
C PHE A 156 -1.34 -3.94 9.82
N THR A 157 -2.01 -3.31 8.87
CA THR A 157 -1.35 -2.69 7.70
C THR A 157 -0.47 -1.49 8.08
N GLY A 158 -0.88 -0.71 9.09
CA GLY A 158 -0.11 0.44 9.59
C GLY A 158 1.18 0.08 10.31
N THR A 159 1.33 -1.18 10.75
CA THR A 159 2.55 -1.67 11.40
C THR A 159 3.55 -2.33 10.44
N LEU A 160 3.22 -2.44 9.16
CA LEU A 160 4.12 -3.00 8.16
C LEU A 160 5.24 -2.00 7.85
N ILE A 161 6.43 -2.22 8.43
CA ILE A 161 7.59 -1.34 8.27
C ILE A 161 8.68 -2.05 7.46
N SER A 162 9.20 -1.37 6.44
CA SER A 162 10.36 -1.78 5.64
C SER A 162 11.48 -0.77 5.80
N ALA A 163 12.45 -1.08 6.69
CA ALA A 163 13.56 -0.20 7.08
C ALA A 163 14.84 -0.98 7.44
N ASN A 164 15.05 -2.15 6.80
CA ASN A 164 16.21 -3.00 7.09
C ASN A 164 16.88 -3.53 5.81
N SER A 165 16.90 -2.71 4.76
CA SER A 165 17.67 -2.99 3.54
C SER A 165 19.17 -2.76 3.77
N LYS A 166 20.02 -3.17 2.83
CA LYS A 166 21.44 -2.84 2.86
C LYS A 166 21.68 -1.33 2.99
N TYR A 167 20.89 -0.50 2.26
CA TYR A 167 20.91 0.95 2.40
C TYR A 167 20.72 1.38 3.86
N ASP A 168 19.70 0.85 4.55
CA ASP A 168 19.43 1.23 5.95
C ASP A 168 20.58 0.84 6.87
N LYS A 169 21.19 -0.32 6.66
CA LYS A 169 22.35 -0.79 7.42
C LYS A 169 23.57 0.08 7.18
N VAL A 170 23.79 0.50 5.91
CA VAL A 170 24.88 1.46 5.58
C VAL A 170 24.65 2.79 6.30
N LYS A 171 23.41 3.29 6.32
CA LYS A 171 23.09 4.55 7.04
C LYS A 171 23.26 4.44 8.56
N ARG A 172 23.16 3.25 9.12
CA ARG A 172 23.44 3.00 10.55
C ARG A 172 24.89 2.64 10.83
N GLY A 173 25.77 2.56 9.80
CA GLY A 173 27.18 2.17 9.93
C GLY A 173 27.39 0.66 10.16
N GLU A 174 26.40 -0.16 9.91
CA GLU A 174 26.45 -1.63 10.09
C GLU A 174 27.03 -2.36 8.86
N GLU A 175 26.93 -1.75 7.68
CA GLU A 175 27.45 -2.26 6.41
C GLU A 175 28.06 -1.11 5.58
N THR A 176 28.71 -1.46 4.47
CA THR A 176 29.24 -0.50 3.48
C THR A 176 28.70 -0.85 2.08
N PHE A 177 28.57 0.16 1.22
CA PHE A 177 28.34 -0.08 -0.20
C PHE A 177 29.59 -0.64 -0.85
N THR A 178 29.43 -1.51 -1.82
CA THR A 178 30.50 -1.84 -2.76
C THR A 178 30.82 -0.61 -3.65
N PRO A 179 31.99 -0.54 -4.29
CA PRO A 179 32.29 0.57 -5.19
C PRO A 179 31.28 0.77 -6.33
N PHE A 180 30.63 -0.33 -6.78
CA PHE A 180 29.60 -0.28 -7.81
C PHE A 180 28.27 0.28 -7.26
N GLU A 181 27.85 -0.15 -6.09
CA GLU A 181 26.66 0.37 -5.40
C GLU A 181 26.83 1.84 -5.05
N GLU A 182 28.02 2.27 -4.61
CA GLU A 182 28.30 3.68 -4.32
C GLU A 182 28.14 4.56 -5.57
N LYS A 183 28.67 4.11 -6.72
CA LYS A 183 28.45 4.81 -8.00
C LYS A 183 26.96 4.90 -8.34
N GLY A 184 26.20 3.80 -8.18
CA GLY A 184 24.75 3.78 -8.39
C GLY A 184 24.01 4.73 -7.46
N TYR A 185 24.42 4.79 -6.19
CA TYR A 185 23.85 5.70 -5.20
C TYR A 185 24.13 7.17 -5.54
N MET A 186 25.31 7.51 -6.04
CA MET A 186 25.60 8.88 -6.50
C MET A 186 24.75 9.28 -7.71
N VAL A 187 24.53 8.37 -8.67
CA VAL A 187 23.61 8.60 -9.79
C VAL A 187 22.18 8.80 -9.30
N PHE A 188 21.73 7.94 -8.39
CA PHE A 188 20.41 8.07 -7.75
C PHE A 188 20.22 9.45 -7.11
N LYS A 189 21.20 9.90 -6.31
CA LYS A 189 21.16 11.21 -5.64
C LYS A 189 21.03 12.36 -6.63
N SER A 190 21.73 12.28 -7.76
CA SER A 190 21.73 13.37 -8.75
C SER A 190 20.51 13.38 -9.67
N LYS A 191 19.88 12.22 -9.93
CA LYS A 191 18.84 12.07 -10.96
C LYS A 191 17.47 11.72 -10.42
N CYS A 192 17.39 11.01 -9.29
CA CYS A 192 16.14 10.42 -8.81
C CYS A 192 15.66 11.04 -7.49
N ALA A 193 16.58 11.49 -6.63
CA ALA A 193 16.28 11.96 -5.27
C ALA A 193 15.38 13.21 -5.24
N GLY A 194 15.26 13.96 -6.34
CA GLY A 194 14.34 15.09 -6.44
C GLY A 194 12.86 14.72 -6.32
N CYS A 195 12.51 13.48 -6.68
CA CYS A 195 11.17 12.93 -6.50
C CYS A 195 11.15 11.80 -5.45
N HIS A 196 12.27 11.13 -5.26
CA HIS A 196 12.44 9.98 -4.38
C HIS A 196 13.42 10.24 -3.23
N PRO A 197 13.20 11.28 -2.37
CA PRO A 197 14.12 11.60 -1.28
C PRO A 197 14.17 10.51 -0.21
N GLU A 198 15.35 10.41 0.42
CA GLU A 198 15.57 9.56 1.59
C GLU A 198 14.80 10.06 2.83
N PRO A 199 14.45 9.23 3.77
CA PRO A 199 14.66 7.78 3.83
C PRO A 199 13.52 6.98 3.19
N PHE A 200 12.45 7.62 2.76
CA PHE A 200 11.25 6.97 2.22
C PHE A 200 11.38 6.60 0.74
N PHE A 201 12.32 7.24 0.03
CA PHE A 201 12.46 7.17 -1.43
C PHE A 201 11.17 7.55 -2.16
N THR A 202 10.49 8.54 -1.61
CA THR A 202 9.31 9.23 -2.15
C THR A 202 9.11 10.54 -1.41
N ASP A 203 8.66 11.57 -2.13
CA ASP A 203 8.19 12.84 -1.56
C ASP A 203 6.66 12.86 -1.35
N PHE A 204 5.97 11.74 -1.66
CA PHE A 204 4.52 11.60 -1.66
C PHE A 204 3.76 12.64 -2.50
N SER A 205 4.45 13.40 -3.34
CA SER A 205 3.82 14.35 -4.27
C SER A 205 3.11 13.62 -5.42
N PHE A 206 2.29 14.36 -6.17
CA PHE A 206 1.62 13.83 -7.34
C PHE A 206 2.25 14.40 -8.59
N ARG A 207 2.73 13.52 -9.48
CA ARG A 207 3.45 13.92 -10.69
C ARG A 207 2.93 13.17 -11.91
N ASN A 208 2.95 13.84 -13.05
CA ASN A 208 2.89 13.20 -14.35
C ASN A 208 4.30 12.74 -14.72
N ASN A 209 4.49 11.45 -14.89
CA ASN A 209 5.77 10.85 -15.27
C ASN A 209 5.89 10.60 -16.78
N GLY A 210 5.03 11.22 -17.59
CA GLY A 210 5.06 11.13 -19.04
C GLY A 210 4.60 9.80 -19.61
N LEU A 211 3.82 9.02 -18.88
CA LEU A 211 3.14 7.85 -19.45
C LEU A 211 1.90 8.27 -20.26
N SER A 212 1.69 7.64 -21.39
CA SER A 212 0.44 7.76 -22.14
C SER A 212 -0.75 7.20 -21.35
N LEU A 213 -1.95 7.64 -21.68
CA LEU A 213 -3.19 7.04 -21.16
C LEU A 213 -3.18 5.52 -21.34
N ASN A 214 -3.66 4.82 -20.33
CA ASN A 214 -3.83 3.39 -20.37
C ASN A 214 -5.19 2.99 -20.99
N ARG A 215 -5.42 1.67 -21.16
CA ARG A 215 -6.66 1.11 -21.72
C ARG A 215 -7.93 1.47 -20.94
N PHE A 216 -7.81 1.96 -19.71
CA PHE A 216 -8.93 2.39 -18.85
C PHE A 216 -9.14 3.90 -18.86
N ASN A 217 -8.41 4.65 -19.67
CA ASN A 217 -8.44 6.12 -19.71
C ASN A 217 -8.24 6.73 -18.32
N ASP A 218 -7.28 6.20 -17.56
CA ASP A 218 -7.04 6.63 -16.19
C ASP A 218 -6.32 7.99 -16.15
N ILE A 219 -7.07 9.03 -15.84
CA ILE A 219 -6.56 10.41 -15.73
C ILE A 219 -5.96 10.73 -14.35
N GLY A 220 -5.77 9.72 -13.49
CA GLY A 220 -5.11 9.85 -12.19
C GLY A 220 -5.81 10.80 -11.24
N ARG A 221 -5.03 11.68 -10.61
CA ARG A 221 -5.49 12.60 -9.56
C ARG A 221 -6.60 13.55 -10.03
N GLN A 222 -6.70 13.86 -11.30
CA GLN A 222 -7.80 14.67 -11.84
C GLN A 222 -9.19 14.08 -11.49
N LYS A 223 -9.32 12.76 -11.36
CA LYS A 223 -10.59 12.11 -10.93
C LYS A 223 -11.04 12.61 -9.55
N ILE A 224 -10.06 12.91 -8.67
CA ILE A 224 -10.30 13.31 -7.28
C ILE A 224 -10.48 14.83 -7.18
N THR A 225 -9.57 15.60 -7.76
CA THR A 225 -9.51 17.06 -7.58
C THR A 225 -10.42 17.83 -8.54
N ARG A 226 -10.83 17.21 -9.64
CA ARG A 226 -11.55 17.83 -10.76
C ARG A 226 -10.80 18.97 -11.46
N LYS A 227 -9.48 19.08 -11.23
CA LYS A 227 -8.61 20.09 -11.84
C LYS A 227 -7.89 19.50 -13.04
N SER A 228 -7.95 20.14 -14.21
CA SER A 228 -7.25 19.71 -15.41
C SER A 228 -5.73 19.68 -15.22
N SER A 229 -5.19 20.59 -14.41
CA SER A 229 -3.77 20.62 -14.05
C SER A 229 -3.29 19.35 -13.31
N ASP A 230 -4.18 18.51 -12.80
CA ASP A 230 -3.87 17.25 -12.12
C ASP A 230 -4.04 16.02 -13.03
N SER A 231 -4.24 16.24 -14.34
CA SER A 231 -4.34 15.15 -15.32
C SER A 231 -3.07 14.31 -15.36
N LEU A 232 -3.26 12.99 -15.41
CA LEU A 232 -2.19 11.99 -15.47
C LEU A 232 -1.18 12.08 -14.30
N LYS A 233 -1.52 12.78 -13.22
CA LYS A 233 -0.69 12.78 -12.02
C LYS A 233 -1.04 11.62 -11.12
N PHE A 234 0.00 10.93 -10.69
CA PHE A 234 -0.05 9.83 -9.73
C PHE A 234 0.92 10.10 -8.59
N MET A 235 0.66 9.55 -7.42
CA MET A 235 1.57 9.68 -6.28
C MET A 235 2.91 9.05 -6.61
N VAL A 236 3.99 9.75 -6.31
CA VAL A 236 5.36 9.22 -6.41
C VAL A 236 5.47 8.03 -5.47
N PRO A 237 5.68 6.79 -5.97
CA PRO A 237 5.79 5.62 -5.11
C PRO A 237 7.13 5.58 -4.39
N SER A 238 7.18 4.91 -3.24
CA SER A 238 8.46 4.58 -2.62
C SER A 238 9.25 3.61 -3.50
N LEU A 239 10.56 3.82 -3.64
CA LEU A 239 11.45 2.86 -4.29
C LEU A 239 11.94 1.76 -3.34
N ARG A 240 11.51 1.77 -2.07
CA ARG A 240 11.78 0.64 -1.17
C ARG A 240 11.14 -0.62 -1.72
N ASN A 241 11.85 -1.73 -1.62
CA ASN A 241 11.42 -3.02 -2.16
C ASN A 241 11.17 -3.04 -3.69
N ALA A 242 11.61 -2.03 -4.45
CA ALA A 242 11.35 -1.95 -5.89
C ALA A 242 11.72 -3.23 -6.64
N GLN A 243 12.79 -3.92 -6.23
CA GLN A 243 13.19 -5.20 -6.83
C GLN A 243 12.13 -6.31 -6.67
N ARG A 244 11.19 -6.18 -5.73
CA ARG A 244 10.16 -7.19 -5.41
C ARG A 244 8.75 -6.78 -5.82
N THR A 245 8.53 -5.49 -6.10
CA THR A 245 7.20 -4.92 -6.36
C THR A 245 6.95 -4.68 -7.84
N PHE A 246 7.55 -5.48 -8.71
CA PHE A 246 7.23 -5.46 -10.14
C PHE A 246 5.86 -6.13 -10.40
N PRO A 247 5.13 -5.77 -11.47
CA PRO A 247 5.43 -4.74 -12.47
C PRO A 247 5.28 -3.30 -11.95
N TYR A 248 5.89 -2.36 -12.65
CA TYR A 248 6.00 -0.96 -12.24
C TYR A 248 4.96 -0.08 -12.89
N MET A 249 4.85 1.16 -12.38
CA MET A 249 3.89 2.20 -12.73
C MET A 249 2.51 1.93 -12.13
N HIS A 250 1.62 2.91 -12.25
CA HIS A 250 0.27 2.81 -11.66
C HIS A 250 -0.60 1.70 -12.27
N ASP A 251 -0.25 1.22 -13.44
CA ASP A 251 -0.98 0.18 -14.19
C ASP A 251 -0.13 -1.06 -14.54
N GLY A 252 1.07 -1.16 -13.99
CA GLY A 252 1.91 -2.35 -14.12
C GLY A 252 2.52 -2.58 -15.50
N ARG A 253 2.50 -1.60 -16.41
CA ARG A 253 2.92 -1.79 -17.83
C ARG A 253 4.42 -2.02 -18.03
N ILE A 254 5.27 -1.82 -17.03
CA ILE A 254 6.72 -1.97 -17.12
C ILE A 254 7.18 -3.07 -16.18
N TYR A 255 7.91 -4.06 -16.69
CA TYR A 255 8.22 -5.30 -15.97
C TYR A 255 9.65 -5.36 -15.40
N SER A 256 10.53 -4.41 -15.72
CA SER A 256 11.90 -4.43 -15.21
C SER A 256 12.43 -3.04 -14.86
N ILE A 257 13.35 -2.98 -13.89
CA ILE A 257 14.02 -1.72 -13.50
C ILE A 257 14.78 -1.10 -14.68
N PRO A 258 15.52 -1.86 -15.52
CA PRO A 258 16.12 -1.27 -16.73
C PRO A 258 15.12 -0.57 -17.63
N GLN A 259 13.93 -1.15 -17.85
CA GLN A 259 12.87 -0.52 -18.65
C GLN A 259 12.32 0.76 -17.98
N VAL A 260 12.21 0.80 -16.65
CA VAL A 260 11.85 2.03 -15.92
C VAL A 260 12.89 3.12 -16.13
N ILE A 261 14.17 2.79 -16.03
CA ILE A 261 15.27 3.73 -16.26
C ILE A 261 15.24 4.23 -17.71
N GLU A 262 15.02 3.34 -18.67
CA GLU A 262 14.90 3.70 -20.08
C GLU A 262 13.71 4.63 -20.34
N HIS A 263 12.56 4.38 -19.71
CA HIS A 263 11.40 5.28 -19.79
C HIS A 263 11.77 6.70 -19.37
N TYR A 264 12.47 6.88 -18.24
CA TYR A 264 12.90 8.21 -17.78
C TYR A 264 14.03 8.82 -18.64
N ARG A 265 14.80 8.01 -19.36
CA ARG A 265 15.87 8.46 -20.25
C ARG A 265 15.33 8.98 -21.59
N SER A 266 14.36 8.32 -22.18
CA SER A 266 13.95 8.57 -23.58
C SER A 266 12.46 8.34 -23.88
N GLY A 267 11.67 7.76 -22.95
CA GLY A 267 10.30 7.34 -23.19
C GLY A 267 9.21 8.27 -22.66
N ILE A 268 9.57 9.46 -22.18
CA ILE A 268 8.61 10.42 -21.63
C ILE A 268 7.78 11.06 -22.76
N VAL A 269 6.46 10.91 -22.69
CA VAL A 269 5.52 11.65 -23.54
C VAL A 269 5.31 13.04 -22.95
N THR A 270 5.66 14.08 -23.69
CA THR A 270 5.53 15.50 -23.28
C THR A 270 4.20 16.09 -23.72
#